data_d45c8bfa58fc00f892714bc208c313e9
#
_entry.id   d45c8bfa58fc00f892714bc208c313e9
#
_cell.length_a   1.000
_cell.length_b   1.000
_cell.length_c   1.000
_cell.angle_alpha   90.00
_cell.angle_beta   90.00
_cell.angle_gamma   90.00
#
_symmetry.space_group_name_H-M   'P 1'
#
loop_
_entity.id
_entity.type
_entity.pdbx_description
1 polymer ?
#
loop_
_entity_poly.entity_id
_entity_poly.type
_entity_poly.pdbx_seq_one_letter_code
_entity_poly.pdbx_strand_id
1 'polypeptide(L)'
;DGVKPSYWEICPGAANAAGQNLTLSLAGQYGKNGISFVAVNPGPVRTERWAGLVKAMSRDMKVSYEQADKLAPASIPMGRIAEVDEVANLVVMLASPLMEMVNGTMIEIDGGQDKPLMDRFRDKPGG
;
A
#
# COMPACT_ATOMS: atom_id res chain seq x y z
N ASP A 1 -2.43 0.04 5.97
CA ASP A 1 -3.42 -0.30 4.96
C ASP A 1 -4.83 -0.15 5.52
N GLY A 2 -5.71 0.63 4.88
CA GLY A 2 -7.07 0.88 5.36
C GLY A 2 -8.10 -0.15 4.86
N VAL A 3 -7.75 -0.98 3.89
CA VAL A 3 -8.61 -2.01 3.30
C VAL A 3 -8.32 -3.38 3.91
N LYS A 4 -7.05 -3.65 4.20
CA LYS A 4 -6.57 -4.91 4.76
C LYS A 4 -6.20 -4.68 6.22
N PRO A 5 -7.12 -4.96 7.17
CA PRO A 5 -6.87 -4.66 8.58
C PRO A 5 -5.69 -5.47 9.11
N SER A 6 -4.87 -4.80 9.92
CA SER A 6 -3.74 -5.40 10.61
C SER A 6 -3.85 -5.11 12.10
N TYR A 7 -3.73 -6.12 12.95
CA TYR A 7 -3.71 -5.92 14.39
C TYR A 7 -2.35 -5.44 14.91
N TRP A 8 -1.32 -5.47 14.07
CA TRP A 8 -0.01 -4.88 14.36
C TRP A 8 0.08 -3.39 13.98
N GLU A 9 -0.81 -2.93 13.10
CA GLU A 9 -0.83 -1.56 12.55
C GLU A 9 -2.20 -0.90 12.73
N ILE A 10 -2.78 -1.02 13.94
CA ILE A 10 -4.15 -0.55 14.24
C ILE A 10 -4.30 0.95 13.93
N CYS A 11 -3.41 1.80 14.46
CA CYS A 11 -3.53 3.25 14.28
C CYS A 11 -3.32 3.68 12.80
N PRO A 12 -2.27 3.23 12.11
CA PRO A 12 -2.13 3.51 10.68
C PRO A 12 -3.29 2.97 9.85
N GLY A 13 -3.77 1.76 10.14
CA GLY A 13 -4.92 1.16 9.46
C GLY A 13 -6.19 1.97 9.62
N ALA A 14 -6.50 2.41 10.85
CA ALA A 14 -7.67 3.24 11.13
C ALA A 14 -7.57 4.61 10.42
N ALA A 15 -6.40 5.26 10.45
CA ALA A 15 -6.19 6.53 9.77
C ALA A 15 -6.37 6.41 8.25
N ASN A 16 -5.83 5.36 7.64
CA ASN A 16 -5.97 5.09 6.21
C ASN A 16 -7.43 4.78 5.83
N ALA A 17 -8.15 4.00 6.64
CA ALA A 17 -9.57 3.73 6.42
C ALA A 17 -10.42 5.02 6.48
N ALA A 18 -10.10 5.92 7.41
CA ALA A 18 -10.75 7.22 7.48
C ALA A 18 -10.47 8.06 6.23
N GLY A 19 -9.23 8.06 5.72
CA GLY A 19 -8.85 8.73 4.46
C GLY A 19 -9.60 8.18 3.25
N GLN A 20 -9.78 6.87 3.18
CA GLN A 20 -10.54 6.23 2.11
C GLN A 20 -12.03 6.61 2.17
N ASN A 21 -12.64 6.59 3.36
CA ASN A 21 -14.02 7.03 3.56
C ASN A 21 -14.19 8.51 3.17
N LEU A 22 -13.23 9.37 3.55
CA LEU A 22 -13.20 10.78 3.15
C LEU A 22 -13.14 10.94 1.62
N THR A 23 -12.34 10.13 0.92
CA THR A 23 -12.25 10.13 -0.54
C THR A 23 -13.63 9.89 -1.18
N LEU A 24 -14.38 8.89 -0.71
CA LEU A 24 -15.73 8.58 -1.18
C LEU A 24 -16.71 9.75 -0.92
N SER A 25 -16.65 10.32 0.27
CA SER A 25 -17.51 11.44 0.67
C SER A 25 -17.27 12.68 -0.19
N LEU A 26 -16.00 13.04 -0.41
CA LEU A 26 -15.63 14.17 -1.23
C LEU A 26 -15.98 13.96 -2.72
N ALA A 27 -15.79 12.75 -3.23
CA ALA A 27 -16.19 12.38 -4.59
C ALA A 27 -17.69 12.59 -4.82
N GLY A 28 -18.53 12.16 -3.87
CA GLY A 28 -19.97 12.36 -3.92
C GLY A 28 -20.37 13.84 -3.83
N GLN A 29 -19.71 14.59 -2.97
CA GLN A 29 -20.05 16.00 -2.74
C GLN A 29 -19.63 16.90 -3.90
N TYR A 30 -18.43 16.70 -4.45
CA TYR A 30 -17.80 17.63 -5.42
C TYR A 30 -17.79 17.11 -6.85
N GLY A 31 -18.23 15.89 -7.12
CA GLY A 31 -18.29 15.36 -8.49
C GLY A 31 -19.11 16.24 -9.44
N LYS A 32 -20.22 16.83 -8.97
CA LYS A 32 -21.03 17.79 -9.73
C LYS A 32 -20.27 19.08 -10.14
N ASN A 33 -19.15 19.36 -9.50
CA ASN A 33 -18.28 20.50 -9.80
C ASN A 33 -17.14 20.12 -10.76
N GLY A 34 -17.12 18.91 -11.30
CA GLY A 34 -16.05 18.43 -12.17
C GLY A 34 -14.76 18.08 -11.41
N ILE A 35 -14.85 17.80 -10.10
CA ILE A 35 -13.70 17.44 -9.27
C ILE A 35 -13.78 15.96 -8.94
N SER A 36 -12.76 15.20 -9.32
CA SER A 36 -12.65 13.78 -8.98
C SER A 36 -11.71 13.56 -7.80
N PHE A 37 -12.06 12.59 -6.98
CA PHE A 37 -11.28 12.13 -5.83
C PHE A 37 -11.01 10.64 -5.97
N VAL A 38 -9.75 10.26 -5.99
CA VAL A 38 -9.31 8.88 -6.11
C VAL A 38 -8.24 8.62 -5.06
N ALA A 39 -8.37 7.55 -4.30
CA ALA A 39 -7.31 7.10 -3.41
C ALA A 39 -6.44 6.06 -4.12
N VAL A 40 -5.13 6.19 -3.99
CA VAL A 40 -4.17 5.19 -4.44
C VAL A 40 -3.62 4.49 -3.21
N ASN A 41 -3.71 3.15 -3.20
CA ASN A 41 -3.26 2.30 -2.11
C ASN A 41 -2.04 1.49 -2.56
N PRO A 42 -0.82 2.03 -2.45
CA PRO A 42 0.37 1.26 -2.77
C PRO A 42 0.64 0.19 -1.70
N GLY A 43 1.09 -0.97 -2.15
CA GLY A 43 1.77 -1.93 -1.32
C GLY A 43 3.17 -1.45 -0.94
N PRO A 44 4.11 -2.35 -0.59
CA PRO A 44 5.49 -2.00 -0.37
C PRO A 44 6.11 -1.39 -1.63
N VAL A 45 6.79 -0.25 -1.47
CA VAL A 45 7.46 0.49 -2.55
C VAL A 45 8.95 0.62 -2.23
N ARG A 46 9.81 0.46 -3.24
CA ARG A 46 11.27 0.55 -3.10
C ARG A 46 11.71 2.00 -2.86
N THR A 47 11.79 2.37 -1.60
CA THR A 47 12.17 3.69 -1.10
C THR A 47 13.20 3.56 0.02
N GLU A 48 13.73 4.67 0.52
CA GLU A 48 14.58 4.67 1.73
C GLU A 48 13.87 4.08 2.94
N ARG A 49 12.56 4.30 3.06
CA ARG A 49 11.73 3.69 4.13
C ARG A 49 11.75 2.16 4.03
N TRP A 50 11.71 1.60 2.81
CA TRP A 50 11.83 0.17 2.59
C TRP A 50 13.17 -0.37 3.09
N ALA A 51 14.27 0.28 2.76
CA ALA A 51 15.59 -0.11 3.25
C ALA A 51 15.67 -0.10 4.79
N GLY A 52 15.04 0.88 5.44
CA GLY A 52 14.91 0.93 6.90
C GLY A 52 14.10 -0.24 7.46
N LEU A 53 13.00 -0.61 6.80
CA LEU A 53 12.15 -1.75 7.21
C LEU A 53 12.92 -3.07 7.07
N VAL A 54 13.63 -3.29 5.97
CA VAL A 54 14.46 -4.48 5.73
C VAL A 54 15.54 -4.62 6.80
N LYS A 55 16.20 -3.51 7.21
CA LYS A 55 17.16 -3.52 8.31
C LYS A 55 16.53 -3.95 9.64
N ALA A 56 15.33 -3.47 9.95
CA ALA A 56 14.61 -3.86 11.14
C ALA A 56 14.24 -5.36 11.08
N MET A 57 13.73 -5.84 9.97
CA MET A 57 13.40 -7.26 9.75
C MET A 57 14.64 -8.16 9.88
N SER A 58 15.76 -7.78 9.26
CA SER A 58 17.04 -8.49 9.36
C SER A 58 17.48 -8.68 10.81
N ARG A 59 17.40 -7.59 11.60
CA ARG A 59 17.74 -7.63 13.02
C ARG A 59 16.79 -8.52 13.83
N ASP A 60 15.48 -8.33 13.65
CA ASP A 60 14.44 -8.98 14.46
C ASP A 60 14.33 -10.48 14.13
N MET A 61 14.56 -10.85 12.88
CA MET A 61 14.54 -12.24 12.41
C MET A 61 15.92 -12.93 12.49
N LYS A 62 16.98 -12.19 12.83
CA LYS A 62 18.37 -12.69 12.88
C LYS A 62 18.82 -13.34 11.56
N VAL A 63 18.48 -12.72 10.45
CA VAL A 63 18.88 -13.12 9.09
C VAL A 63 19.68 -12.01 8.43
N SER A 64 20.36 -12.29 7.31
CA SER A 64 21.07 -11.23 6.58
C SER A 64 20.09 -10.22 5.95
N TYR A 65 20.62 -9.03 5.62
CA TYR A 65 19.82 -8.00 4.92
C TYR A 65 19.24 -8.55 3.61
N GLU A 66 20.06 -9.26 2.83
CA GLU A 66 19.67 -9.83 1.55
C GLU A 66 18.58 -10.91 1.70
N GLN A 67 18.65 -11.68 2.78
CA GLN A 67 17.62 -12.67 3.10
C GLN A 67 16.30 -11.97 3.47
N ALA A 68 16.37 -10.94 4.32
CA ALA A 68 15.18 -10.16 4.72
C ALA A 68 14.54 -9.46 3.51
N ASP A 69 15.35 -8.86 2.62
CA ASP A 69 14.86 -8.17 1.41
C ASP A 69 14.18 -9.11 0.42
N LYS A 70 14.55 -10.39 0.39
CA LYS A 70 13.92 -11.42 -0.45
C LYS A 70 12.65 -12.02 0.16
N LEU A 71 12.54 -12.07 1.47
CA LEU A 71 11.39 -12.69 2.14
C LEU A 71 10.09 -11.91 1.93
N ALA A 72 10.17 -10.59 1.97
CA ALA A 72 9.01 -9.73 1.82
C ALA A 72 8.35 -9.83 0.43
N PRO A 73 9.09 -9.70 -0.68
CA PRO A 73 8.55 -9.89 -2.02
C PRO A 73 7.93 -11.26 -2.26
N ALA A 74 8.46 -12.30 -1.64
CA ALA A 74 7.94 -13.66 -1.77
C ALA A 74 6.48 -13.81 -1.26
N SER A 75 6.00 -12.86 -0.46
CA SER A 75 4.61 -12.83 0.02
C SER A 75 3.65 -12.12 -0.94
N ILE A 76 4.18 -11.45 -1.96
CA ILE A 76 3.40 -10.72 -2.97
C ILE A 76 3.23 -11.61 -4.19
N PRO A 77 2.01 -11.84 -4.72
CA PRO A 77 1.79 -12.70 -5.89
C PRO A 77 2.65 -12.37 -7.11
N MET A 78 2.93 -11.09 -7.37
CA MET A 78 3.84 -10.67 -8.43
C MET A 78 5.32 -10.89 -8.12
N GLY A 79 5.68 -11.40 -6.93
CA GLY A 79 7.05 -11.77 -6.54
C GLY A 79 8.01 -10.61 -6.33
N ARG A 80 7.52 -9.37 -6.31
CA ARG A 80 8.33 -8.17 -6.10
C ARG A 80 7.53 -7.04 -5.47
N ILE A 81 8.23 -6.08 -4.91
CA ILE A 81 7.63 -4.81 -4.48
C ILE A 81 7.55 -3.84 -5.66
N ALA A 82 6.71 -2.81 -5.53
CA ALA A 82 6.58 -1.78 -6.56
C ALA A 82 7.83 -0.87 -6.58
N GLU A 83 8.15 -0.35 -7.76
CA GLU A 83 9.09 0.75 -7.92
C GLU A 83 8.38 2.10 -7.80
N VAL A 84 9.12 3.15 -7.45
CA VAL A 84 8.56 4.50 -7.27
C VAL A 84 7.86 5.00 -8.54
N ASP A 85 8.47 4.74 -9.70
CA ASP A 85 7.93 5.18 -10.98
C ASP A 85 6.60 4.48 -11.34
N GLU A 86 6.38 3.26 -10.87
CA GLU A 86 5.10 2.57 -11.11
C GLU A 86 3.94 3.28 -10.40
N VAL A 87 4.17 3.73 -9.16
CA VAL A 87 3.19 4.52 -8.41
C VAL A 87 3.01 5.91 -9.04
N ALA A 88 4.11 6.56 -9.42
CA ALA A 88 4.07 7.87 -10.06
C ALA A 88 3.30 7.84 -11.39
N ASN A 89 3.55 6.82 -12.23
CA ASN A 89 2.86 6.65 -13.50
C ASN A 89 1.34 6.47 -13.32
N LEU A 90 0.91 5.71 -12.31
CA LEU A 90 -0.51 5.58 -11.98
C LEU A 90 -1.11 6.93 -11.59
N VAL A 91 -0.44 7.70 -10.72
CA VAL A 91 -0.94 9.01 -10.28
C VAL A 91 -1.05 9.98 -11.45
N VAL A 92 -0.04 10.04 -12.33
CA VAL A 92 -0.06 10.88 -13.53
C VAL A 92 -1.19 10.48 -14.47
N MET A 93 -1.41 9.18 -14.67
CA MET A 93 -2.52 8.69 -15.49
C MET A 93 -3.87 9.12 -14.91
N LEU A 94 -4.07 8.96 -13.60
CA LEU A 94 -5.30 9.36 -12.92
C LEU A 94 -5.56 10.87 -12.96
N ALA A 95 -4.51 11.67 -13.00
CA ALA A 95 -4.61 13.13 -13.13
C ALA A 95 -4.85 13.60 -14.59
N SER A 96 -4.82 12.69 -15.55
CA SER A 96 -5.02 13.02 -16.96
C SER A 96 -6.50 13.13 -17.32
N PRO A 97 -6.87 13.90 -18.35
CA PRO A 97 -8.26 13.98 -18.85
C PRO A 97 -8.83 12.63 -19.30
N LEU A 98 -7.99 11.63 -19.58
CA LEU A 98 -8.43 10.29 -19.96
C LEU A 98 -9.15 9.56 -18.83
N MET A 99 -8.98 10.00 -17.59
CA MET A 99 -9.52 9.36 -16.38
C MET A 99 -10.62 10.21 -15.70
N GLU A 100 -11.24 11.14 -16.40
CA GLU A 100 -12.26 12.05 -15.82
C GLU A 100 -13.42 11.33 -15.13
N MET A 101 -13.79 10.15 -15.63
CA MET A 101 -14.87 9.36 -15.04
C MET A 101 -14.43 8.47 -13.87
N VAL A 102 -13.13 8.44 -13.56
CA VAL A 102 -12.61 7.71 -12.39
C VAL A 102 -12.75 8.60 -11.17
N ASN A 103 -13.79 8.35 -10.37
CA ASN A 103 -14.12 9.15 -9.21
C ASN A 103 -14.71 8.27 -8.09
N GLY A 104 -14.42 8.57 -6.84
CA GLY A 104 -14.93 7.86 -5.69
C GLY A 104 -14.48 6.40 -5.62
N THR A 105 -13.23 6.13 -5.93
CA THR A 105 -12.67 4.78 -5.90
C THR A 105 -11.30 4.73 -5.23
N MET A 106 -10.93 3.53 -4.80
CA MET A 106 -9.60 3.19 -4.31
C MET A 106 -8.94 2.25 -5.32
N ILE A 107 -7.71 2.54 -5.69
CA ILE A 107 -6.93 1.73 -6.64
C ILE A 107 -5.73 1.14 -5.93
N GLU A 108 -5.70 -0.18 -5.86
CA GLU A 108 -4.58 -0.93 -5.31
C GLU A 108 -3.44 -1.01 -6.34
N ILE A 109 -2.22 -0.75 -5.88
CA ILE A 109 -0.99 -0.98 -6.63
C ILE A 109 0.00 -1.71 -5.72
N ASP A 110 -0.29 -2.97 -5.44
CA ASP A 110 0.35 -3.78 -4.41
C ASP A 110 0.81 -5.17 -4.90
N GLY A 111 0.69 -5.43 -6.20
CA GLY A 111 1.07 -6.70 -6.81
C GLY A 111 0.17 -7.87 -6.41
N GLY A 112 -1.06 -7.59 -5.95
CA GLY A 112 -2.04 -8.58 -5.50
C GLY A 112 -1.83 -9.02 -4.04
N GLN A 113 -1.20 -8.20 -3.22
CA GLN A 113 -0.98 -8.48 -1.80
C GLN A 113 -2.32 -8.69 -1.07
N ASP A 114 -2.49 -9.83 -0.42
CA ASP A 114 -3.72 -10.21 0.29
C ASP A 114 -3.74 -9.76 1.76
N LYS A 115 -2.58 -9.64 2.40
CA LYS A 115 -2.41 -9.25 3.80
C LYS A 115 -1.30 -8.23 3.98
N PRO A 116 -1.38 -7.37 5.01
CA PRO A 116 -0.28 -6.52 5.40
C PRO A 116 1.00 -7.33 5.63
N LEU A 117 2.13 -6.78 5.17
CA LEU A 117 3.41 -7.48 5.19
C LEU A 117 3.81 -7.96 6.57
N MET A 118 3.63 -7.10 7.59
CA MET A 118 4.04 -7.41 8.96
C MET A 118 3.24 -8.55 9.58
N ASP A 119 1.98 -8.74 9.21
CA ASP A 119 1.15 -9.83 9.72
C ASP A 119 1.69 -11.19 9.28
N ARG A 120 2.23 -11.28 8.05
CA ARG A 120 2.83 -12.53 7.55
C ARG A 120 4.09 -12.94 8.28
N PHE A 121 4.84 -11.99 8.81
CA PHE A 121 6.10 -12.28 9.51
C PHE A 121 5.92 -12.52 11.00
N ARG A 122 4.88 -11.95 11.60
CA ARG A 122 4.62 -12.06 13.04
C ARG A 122 3.66 -13.19 13.40
N ASP A 123 2.87 -13.69 12.44
CA ASP A 123 1.92 -14.78 12.63
C ASP A 123 2.54 -16.19 12.55
N LYS A 124 3.86 -16.33 12.49
CA LYS A 124 4.46 -17.65 12.56
C LYS A 124 4.26 -18.22 13.96
N PRO A 125 3.57 -19.37 14.11
CA PRO A 125 3.47 -20.03 15.38
C PRO A 125 4.87 -20.46 15.83
N GLY A 126 5.35 -19.92 16.94
CA GLY A 126 6.64 -20.27 17.53
C GLY A 126 7.58 -19.11 17.80
N GLY A 127 7.09 -17.85 17.77
CA GLY A 127 7.82 -16.70 18.31
C GLY A 127 7.38 -16.40 19.73
#